data_8c1861c07e8ec0077f5e4d9481fb6710
#
_entry.id   8c1861c07e8ec0077f5e4d9481fb6710
#
_cell.length_a   1.000
_cell.length_b   1.000
_cell.length_c   1.000
_cell.angle_alpha   90.00
_cell.angle_beta   90.00
_cell.angle_gamma   90.00
#
_symmetry.space_group_name_H-M   'P 1'
#
loop_
_entity.id
_entity.type
_entity.pdbx_description
1 polymer ?
#
loop_
_entity_poly.entity_id
_entity_poly.type
_entity_poly.pdbx_seq_one_letter_code
_entity_poly.pdbx_strand_id
1 'polypeptide(L)'
;MSQLDAIEAITTTRAIRRYTTQPVSDADIETCLRAAQQAPSGGNVQPQQYVVVTDPAMRAELGRWYQAAFDRYEQSLPEPSDFKDEAQAASWRRTRDASRHLADHLADVPVIVLFLQPIIPWGSVDAHGPMDIGRLDASVYPAVQNFCVAARSLGLGTALTTVIRIHATEVLAALGVPANADGSPRYEIAALVPVGYPVGHFGVAPRKPATAVTHWNTWKNKRS
;
A
#
# COMPACT_ATOMS: atom_id res chain seq x y z
N MET A 1 20.82 5.19 -15.76
CA MET A 1 20.54 5.65 -14.39
C MET A 1 21.50 4.95 -13.45
N SER A 2 22.09 5.65 -12.48
CA SER A 2 22.90 5.00 -11.45
C SER A 2 21.97 4.08 -10.63
N GLN A 3 22.40 2.86 -10.41
CA GLN A 3 21.66 1.91 -9.59
C GLN A 3 21.68 2.42 -8.14
N LEU A 4 20.49 2.62 -7.54
CA LEU A 4 20.40 2.97 -6.12
C LEU A 4 20.88 1.80 -5.26
N ASP A 5 21.60 2.08 -4.19
CA ASP A 5 21.85 1.05 -3.20
C ASP A 5 20.55 0.72 -2.41
N ALA A 6 20.55 -0.42 -1.76
CA ALA A 6 19.36 -0.92 -1.05
C ALA A 6 18.91 0.02 0.07
N ILE A 7 19.83 0.63 0.79
CA ILE A 7 19.52 1.53 1.92
C ILE A 7 18.94 2.84 1.38
N GLU A 8 19.51 3.40 0.32
CA GLU A 8 18.96 4.59 -0.33
C GLU A 8 17.56 4.31 -0.88
N ALA A 9 17.36 3.19 -1.58
CA ALA A 9 16.05 2.81 -2.09
C ALA A 9 15.01 2.72 -0.97
N ILE A 10 15.32 2.03 0.14
CA ILE A 10 14.42 1.88 1.28
C ILE A 10 14.14 3.23 1.96
N THR A 11 15.16 4.03 2.25
CA THR A 11 15.02 5.27 3.01
C THR A 11 14.32 6.38 2.24
N THR A 12 14.36 6.33 0.91
CA THR A 12 13.70 7.30 0.01
C THR A 12 12.38 6.79 -0.57
N THR A 13 12.00 5.53 -0.32
CA THR A 13 10.66 5.03 -0.62
C THR A 13 9.66 5.68 0.34
N ARG A 14 8.76 6.48 -0.22
CA ARG A 14 7.71 7.20 0.52
C ARG A 14 6.45 7.30 -0.32
N ALA A 15 5.32 7.60 0.31
CA ALA A 15 4.08 7.81 -0.41
C ALA A 15 4.18 9.03 -1.33
N ILE A 16 4.16 8.79 -2.63
CA ILE A 16 4.04 9.77 -3.71
C ILE A 16 2.59 9.74 -4.19
N ARG A 17 1.94 10.91 -4.21
CA ARG A 17 0.51 11.05 -4.54
C ARG A 17 0.24 12.00 -5.69
N ARG A 18 1.29 12.52 -6.33
CA ARG A 18 1.23 13.38 -7.51
C ARG A 18 2.10 12.77 -8.58
N TYR A 19 1.51 12.48 -9.73
CA TYR A 19 2.16 11.78 -10.83
C TYR A 19 2.09 12.63 -12.10
N THR A 20 3.08 12.43 -12.97
CA THR A 20 3.04 12.94 -14.35
C THR A 20 2.14 12.04 -15.20
N THR A 21 1.81 12.50 -16.40
CA THR A 21 1.08 11.69 -17.40
C THR A 21 1.99 10.75 -18.20
N GLN A 22 3.29 10.73 -17.88
CA GLN A 22 4.24 9.85 -18.58
C GLN A 22 3.84 8.38 -18.38
N PRO A 23 3.73 7.59 -19.46
CA PRO A 23 3.41 6.18 -19.35
C PRO A 23 4.51 5.41 -18.63
N VAL A 24 4.12 4.40 -17.87
CA VAL A 24 5.02 3.44 -17.24
C VAL A 24 5.10 2.21 -18.13
N SER A 25 6.29 1.68 -18.38
CA SER A 25 6.46 0.51 -19.23
C SER A 25 6.00 -0.77 -18.51
N ASP A 26 5.44 -1.72 -19.27
CA ASP A 26 5.08 -3.04 -18.74
C ASP A 26 6.30 -3.76 -18.15
N ALA A 27 7.46 -3.61 -18.75
CA ALA A 27 8.72 -4.20 -18.26
C ALA A 27 9.14 -3.69 -16.88
N ASP A 28 8.89 -2.39 -16.58
CA ASP A 28 9.15 -1.83 -15.27
C ASP A 28 8.16 -2.41 -14.23
N ILE A 29 6.88 -2.52 -14.59
CA ILE A 29 5.87 -3.14 -13.72
C ILE A 29 6.20 -4.61 -13.46
N GLU A 30 6.55 -5.38 -14.48
CA GLU A 30 6.97 -6.78 -14.32
C GLU A 30 8.19 -6.92 -13.41
N THR A 31 9.15 -5.99 -13.52
CA THR A 31 10.31 -5.96 -12.62
C THR A 31 9.90 -5.74 -11.18
N CYS A 32 8.97 -4.82 -10.92
CA CYS A 32 8.42 -4.58 -9.58
C CYS A 32 7.65 -5.81 -9.07
N LEU A 33 6.86 -6.47 -9.92
CA LEU A 33 6.12 -7.69 -9.56
C LEU A 33 7.06 -8.85 -9.24
N ARG A 34 8.13 -9.04 -10.02
CA ARG A 34 9.17 -10.04 -9.69
C ARG A 34 9.81 -9.79 -8.33
N ALA A 35 10.12 -8.52 -8.02
CA ALA A 35 10.64 -8.17 -6.69
C ALA A 35 9.62 -8.42 -5.58
N ALA A 36 8.35 -8.10 -5.82
CA ALA A 36 7.26 -8.40 -4.88
C ALA A 36 7.17 -9.90 -4.59
N GLN A 37 7.27 -10.74 -5.62
CA GLN A 37 7.16 -12.20 -5.50
C GLN A 37 8.33 -12.83 -4.71
N GLN A 38 9.45 -12.14 -4.54
CA GLN A 38 10.57 -12.58 -3.70
C GLN A 38 10.34 -12.33 -2.19
N ALA A 39 9.22 -11.75 -1.81
CA ALA A 39 8.90 -11.55 -0.41
C ALA A 39 8.71 -12.90 0.32
N PRO A 40 9.19 -13.03 1.57
CA PRO A 40 8.94 -14.23 2.36
C PRO A 40 7.45 -14.36 2.70
N SER A 41 6.98 -15.60 2.78
CA SER A 41 5.63 -15.91 3.24
C SER A 41 5.64 -17.07 4.21
N GLY A 42 4.73 -17.10 5.18
CA GLY A 42 4.61 -18.18 6.15
C GLY A 42 4.45 -19.52 5.46
N GLY A 43 5.30 -20.52 5.80
CA GLY A 43 5.28 -21.83 5.16
C GLY A 43 5.48 -21.80 3.63
N ASN A 44 6.00 -20.71 3.08
CA ASN A 44 6.14 -20.47 1.64
C ASN A 44 4.81 -20.60 0.86
N VAL A 45 3.70 -20.20 1.47
CA VAL A 45 2.35 -20.32 0.86
C VAL A 45 2.11 -19.36 -0.30
N GLN A 46 2.89 -18.26 -0.41
CA GLN A 46 2.82 -17.27 -1.49
C GLN A 46 1.37 -16.87 -1.83
N PRO A 47 0.61 -16.31 -0.87
CA PRO A 47 -0.84 -16.15 -1.00
C PRO A 47 -1.25 -14.98 -1.88
N GLN A 48 -0.32 -14.06 -2.18
CA GLN A 48 -0.59 -12.81 -2.87
C GLN A 48 -0.99 -13.04 -4.33
N GLN A 49 -1.97 -12.26 -4.77
CA GLN A 49 -2.36 -12.12 -6.17
C GLN A 49 -2.24 -10.65 -6.56
N TYR A 50 -1.97 -10.38 -7.83
CA TYR A 50 -1.82 -9.02 -8.34
C TYR A 50 -2.82 -8.78 -9.47
N VAL A 51 -3.50 -7.62 -9.43
CA VAL A 51 -4.28 -7.12 -10.56
C VAL A 51 -3.65 -5.80 -10.99
N VAL A 52 -3.07 -5.77 -12.19
CA VAL A 52 -2.49 -4.57 -12.79
C VAL A 52 -3.53 -3.93 -13.70
N VAL A 53 -3.84 -2.67 -13.46
CA VAL A 53 -4.84 -1.91 -14.20
C VAL A 53 -4.16 -0.76 -14.93
N THR A 54 -4.14 -0.87 -16.26
CA THR A 54 -3.64 0.15 -17.20
C THR A 54 -4.77 0.69 -18.10
N ASP A 55 -5.87 -0.05 -18.23
CA ASP A 55 -7.04 0.35 -19.01
C ASP A 55 -7.66 1.65 -18.47
N PRO A 56 -7.84 2.70 -19.31
CA PRO A 56 -8.35 3.97 -18.85
C PRO A 56 -9.77 3.92 -18.28
N ALA A 57 -10.65 3.06 -18.84
CA ALA A 57 -12.03 2.95 -18.36
C ALA A 57 -12.06 2.30 -16.96
N MET A 58 -11.28 1.25 -16.76
CA MET A 58 -11.15 0.60 -15.46
C MET A 58 -10.47 1.52 -14.43
N ARG A 59 -9.44 2.30 -14.82
CA ARG A 59 -8.83 3.29 -13.92
C ARG A 59 -9.85 4.37 -13.51
N ALA A 60 -10.68 4.84 -14.43
CA ALA A 60 -11.74 5.79 -14.13
C ALA A 60 -12.78 5.20 -13.16
N GLU A 61 -13.11 3.93 -13.30
CA GLU A 61 -14.03 3.25 -12.39
C GLU A 61 -13.42 3.09 -10.99
N LEU A 62 -12.18 2.62 -10.88
CA LEU A 62 -11.45 2.56 -9.61
C LEU A 62 -11.31 3.95 -8.97
N GLY A 63 -11.08 4.99 -9.77
CA GLY A 63 -11.01 6.38 -9.31
C GLY A 63 -12.31 6.81 -8.63
N ARG A 64 -13.48 6.51 -9.23
CA ARG A 64 -14.78 6.83 -8.63
C ARG A 64 -15.00 6.11 -7.29
N TRP A 65 -14.69 4.81 -7.23
CA TRP A 65 -14.80 4.05 -5.98
C TRP A 65 -13.85 4.56 -4.91
N TYR A 66 -12.62 4.90 -5.30
CA TYR A 66 -11.63 5.41 -4.35
C TYR A 66 -12.01 6.79 -3.83
N GLN A 67 -12.52 7.68 -4.68
CA GLN A 67 -12.99 9.01 -4.28
C GLN A 67 -14.15 8.90 -3.31
N ALA A 68 -15.18 8.09 -3.62
CA ALA A 68 -16.31 7.86 -2.74
C ALA A 68 -15.89 7.26 -1.38
N ALA A 69 -14.94 6.31 -1.41
CA ALA A 69 -14.38 5.74 -0.20
C ALA A 69 -13.62 6.78 0.63
N PHE A 70 -12.84 7.65 -0.03
CA PHE A 70 -12.08 8.70 0.64
C PHE A 70 -12.99 9.77 1.23
N ASP A 71 -14.05 10.18 0.54
CA ASP A 71 -15.04 11.14 1.04
C ASP A 71 -15.65 10.69 2.35
N ARG A 72 -15.95 9.38 2.47
CA ARG A 72 -16.43 8.80 3.72
C ARG A 72 -15.34 8.72 4.78
N TYR A 73 -14.14 8.27 4.40
CA TYR A 73 -13.00 8.12 5.31
C TYR A 73 -12.54 9.45 5.88
N GLU A 74 -12.50 10.51 5.06
CA GLU A 74 -12.04 11.83 5.45
C GLU A 74 -12.84 12.42 6.60
N GLN A 75 -14.14 12.10 6.70
CA GLN A 75 -15.01 12.55 7.80
C GLN A 75 -14.60 11.99 9.17
N SER A 76 -13.82 10.91 9.21
CA SER A 76 -13.29 10.30 10.44
C SER A 76 -11.88 10.76 10.81
N LEU A 77 -11.27 11.61 9.98
CA LEU A 77 -9.90 12.07 10.22
C LEU A 77 -9.89 13.22 11.24
N PRO A 78 -8.80 13.33 12.02
CA PRO A 78 -8.61 14.48 12.91
C PRO A 78 -8.61 15.81 12.14
N GLU A 79 -9.14 16.84 12.77
CA GLU A 79 -8.99 18.20 12.27
C GLU A 79 -7.66 18.82 12.72
N PRO A 80 -7.11 19.81 12.01
CA PRO A 80 -5.88 20.48 12.40
C PRO A 80 -5.92 21.07 13.81
N SER A 81 -7.10 21.47 14.29
CA SER A 81 -7.35 21.98 15.64
C SER A 81 -7.17 20.95 16.76
N ASP A 82 -7.19 19.65 16.43
CA ASP A 82 -7.01 18.57 17.39
C ASP A 82 -5.53 18.39 17.81
N PHE A 83 -4.61 19.04 17.09
CA PHE A 83 -3.18 18.96 17.36
C PHE A 83 -2.73 20.13 18.25
N LYS A 84 -2.02 19.81 19.34
CA LYS A 84 -1.47 20.81 20.26
C LYS A 84 -0.24 21.53 19.70
N ASP A 85 0.47 20.92 18.77
CA ASP A 85 1.69 21.42 18.16
C ASP A 85 1.39 21.86 16.72
N GLU A 86 1.63 23.15 16.43
CA GLU A 86 1.37 23.75 15.12
C GLU A 86 2.22 23.09 14.00
N ALA A 87 3.43 22.64 14.29
CA ALA A 87 4.25 21.92 13.30
C ALA A 87 3.62 20.55 12.96
N GLN A 88 3.03 19.87 13.95
CA GLN A 88 2.28 18.62 13.72
C GLN A 88 1.00 18.91 12.93
N ALA A 89 0.25 19.93 13.30
CA ALA A 89 -0.96 20.35 12.57
C ALA A 89 -0.66 20.69 11.11
N ALA A 90 0.41 21.46 10.86
CA ALA A 90 0.85 21.80 9.50
C ALA A 90 1.31 20.57 8.70
N SER A 91 2.00 19.63 9.35
CA SER A 91 2.41 18.35 8.72
C SER A 91 1.19 17.49 8.38
N TRP A 92 0.21 17.45 9.26
CA TRP A 92 -1.05 16.75 9.05
C TRP A 92 -1.84 17.34 7.89
N ARG A 93 -2.02 18.67 7.85
CA ARG A 93 -2.67 19.35 6.71
C ARG A 93 -2.04 18.95 5.38
N ARG A 94 -0.71 19.04 5.24
CA ARG A 94 -0.02 18.61 4.00
C ARG A 94 -0.28 17.16 3.64
N THR A 95 -0.35 16.28 4.63
CA THR A 95 -0.64 14.85 4.40
C THR A 95 -2.07 14.64 3.94
N ARG A 96 -3.04 15.32 4.58
CA ARG A 96 -4.46 15.29 4.22
C ARG A 96 -4.68 15.82 2.80
N ASP A 97 -4.10 16.99 2.48
CA ASP A 97 -4.19 17.60 1.15
C ASP A 97 -3.61 16.71 0.05
N ALA A 98 -2.45 16.08 0.34
CA ALA A 98 -1.85 15.14 -0.61
C ALA A 98 -2.70 13.88 -0.80
N SER A 99 -3.36 13.41 0.27
CA SER A 99 -4.25 12.25 0.20
C SER A 99 -5.54 12.57 -0.55
N ARG A 100 -6.12 13.77 -0.31
CA ARG A 100 -7.26 14.29 -1.06
C ARG A 100 -6.93 14.41 -2.54
N HIS A 101 -5.77 14.98 -2.86
CA HIS A 101 -5.33 15.08 -4.26
C HIS A 101 -5.29 13.70 -4.95
N LEU A 102 -4.76 12.66 -4.27
CA LEU A 102 -4.78 11.32 -4.85
C LEU A 102 -6.21 10.81 -5.05
N ALA A 103 -7.13 11.09 -4.12
CA ALA A 103 -8.52 10.67 -4.25
C ALA A 103 -9.20 11.30 -5.47
N ASP A 104 -8.93 12.58 -5.71
CA ASP A 104 -9.50 13.34 -6.83
C ASP A 104 -8.87 12.97 -8.18
N HIS A 105 -7.64 12.41 -8.18
CA HIS A 105 -6.84 12.16 -9.39
C HIS A 105 -6.36 10.71 -9.55
N LEU A 106 -6.95 9.73 -8.84
CA LEU A 106 -6.53 8.34 -8.98
C LEU A 106 -6.72 7.81 -10.41
N ALA A 107 -7.77 8.25 -11.10
CA ALA A 107 -8.04 7.88 -12.49
C ALA A 107 -6.94 8.33 -13.47
N ASP A 108 -6.23 9.41 -13.15
CA ASP A 108 -5.17 9.99 -13.99
C ASP A 108 -3.82 9.26 -13.84
N VAL A 109 -3.69 8.42 -12.81
CA VAL A 109 -2.44 7.68 -12.56
C VAL A 109 -2.21 6.65 -13.66
N PRO A 110 -1.00 6.56 -14.26
CA PRO A 110 -0.75 5.66 -15.40
C PRO A 110 -1.06 4.20 -15.12
N VAL A 111 -0.72 3.70 -13.93
CA VAL A 111 -0.91 2.30 -13.52
C VAL A 111 -1.43 2.22 -12.09
N ILE A 112 -2.38 1.33 -11.85
CA ILE A 112 -2.86 0.98 -10.52
C ILE A 112 -2.64 -0.51 -10.31
N VAL A 113 -2.01 -0.90 -9.20
CA VAL A 113 -1.82 -2.30 -8.83
C VAL A 113 -2.59 -2.61 -7.56
N LEU A 114 -3.48 -3.60 -7.63
CA LEU A 114 -4.14 -4.14 -6.45
C LEU A 114 -3.43 -5.40 -6.01
N PHE A 115 -3.14 -5.47 -4.72
CA PHE A 115 -2.62 -6.65 -4.04
C PHE A 115 -3.79 -7.32 -3.35
N LEU A 116 -4.04 -8.57 -3.71
CA LEU A 116 -5.14 -9.37 -3.16
C LEU A 116 -4.57 -10.51 -2.33
N GLN A 117 -5.33 -10.92 -1.32
CA GLN A 117 -5.06 -12.14 -0.56
C GLN A 117 -6.33 -12.98 -0.44
N PRO A 118 -6.21 -14.32 -0.40
CA PRO A 118 -7.37 -15.18 -0.21
C PRO A 118 -7.96 -15.00 1.19
N ILE A 119 -9.28 -15.10 1.27
CA ILE A 119 -9.99 -15.17 2.56
C ILE A 119 -10.03 -16.65 2.94
N ILE A 120 -9.08 -17.06 3.75
CA ILE A 120 -8.97 -18.43 4.26
C ILE A 120 -8.90 -18.41 5.79
N PRO A 121 -9.37 -19.45 6.46
CA PRO A 121 -9.10 -19.63 7.88
C PRO A 121 -7.57 -19.66 8.10
N TRP A 122 -7.05 -18.70 8.86
CA TRP A 122 -5.64 -18.63 9.19
C TRP A 122 -5.45 -18.89 10.67
N GLY A 123 -4.80 -19.95 10.99
CA GLY A 123 -4.59 -20.42 12.34
C GLY A 123 -4.42 -21.93 12.38
N SER A 124 -4.16 -22.42 13.55
CA SER A 124 -4.06 -23.85 13.81
C SER A 124 -4.78 -24.18 15.11
N VAL A 125 -5.23 -25.42 15.23
CA VAL A 125 -5.89 -25.95 16.42
C VAL A 125 -5.19 -27.26 16.77
N ASP A 126 -4.83 -27.42 18.02
CA ASP A 126 -4.31 -28.68 18.57
C ASP A 126 -5.13 -29.17 19.78
N ALA A 127 -4.58 -30.11 20.53
CA ALA A 127 -5.24 -30.65 21.73
C ALA A 127 -5.44 -29.60 22.86
N HIS A 128 -4.74 -28.47 22.79
CA HIS A 128 -4.84 -27.37 23.76
C HIS A 128 -5.76 -26.23 23.28
N GLY A 129 -6.29 -26.33 22.06
CA GLY A 129 -7.21 -25.34 21.48
C GLY A 129 -6.59 -24.51 20.35
N PRO A 130 -7.23 -23.37 20.01
CA PRO A 130 -6.77 -22.49 18.94
C PRO A 130 -5.38 -21.87 19.26
N MET A 131 -4.50 -21.87 18.27
CA MET A 131 -3.21 -21.20 18.34
C MET A 131 -3.28 -19.88 17.55
N ASP A 132 -2.89 -18.77 18.18
CA ASP A 132 -2.64 -17.51 17.47
C ASP A 132 -1.24 -17.58 16.83
N ILE A 133 -1.21 -17.81 15.53
CA ILE A 133 0.01 -17.81 14.71
C ILE A 133 0.11 -16.56 13.82
N GLY A 134 -0.66 -15.52 14.14
CA GLY A 134 -0.67 -14.25 13.43
C GLY A 134 -1.72 -14.19 12.32
N ARG A 135 -1.49 -13.32 11.33
CA ARG A 135 -2.41 -13.03 10.24
C ARG A 135 -1.75 -13.24 8.88
N LEU A 136 -2.56 -13.58 7.88
CA LEU A 136 -2.10 -13.75 6.50
C LEU A 136 -1.49 -12.48 5.91
N ASP A 137 -1.93 -11.31 6.36
CA ASP A 137 -1.37 -9.99 6.01
C ASP A 137 0.17 -9.95 6.16
N ALA A 138 0.74 -10.65 7.14
CA ALA A 138 2.17 -10.73 7.36
C ALA A 138 2.94 -11.34 6.16
N SER A 139 2.25 -12.11 5.31
CA SER A 139 2.83 -12.71 4.09
C SER A 139 2.58 -11.86 2.84
N VAL A 140 1.69 -10.87 2.89
CA VAL A 140 1.34 -10.04 1.73
C VAL A 140 1.99 -8.67 1.77
N TYR A 141 1.97 -7.98 2.92
CA TYR A 141 2.59 -6.65 3.03
C TYR A 141 4.10 -6.60 2.75
N PRO A 142 4.92 -7.64 3.04
CA PRO A 142 6.30 -7.68 2.55
C PRO A 142 6.41 -7.61 1.02
N ALA A 143 5.48 -8.25 0.29
CA ALA A 143 5.44 -8.19 -1.17
C ALA A 143 5.08 -6.77 -1.65
N VAL A 144 4.11 -6.10 -1.00
CA VAL A 144 3.77 -4.70 -1.30
C VAL A 144 4.98 -3.79 -1.09
N GLN A 145 5.71 -3.97 0.02
CA GLN A 145 6.90 -3.16 0.30
C GLN A 145 8.02 -3.41 -0.71
N ASN A 146 8.29 -4.68 -1.07
CA ASN A 146 9.28 -5.01 -2.09
C ASN A 146 8.92 -4.37 -3.44
N PHE A 147 7.65 -4.41 -3.84
CA PHE A 147 7.15 -3.71 -5.02
C PHE A 147 7.47 -2.21 -4.98
N CYS A 148 7.15 -1.53 -3.87
CA CYS A 148 7.36 -0.10 -3.72
C CYS A 148 8.86 0.28 -3.76
N VAL A 149 9.73 -0.54 -3.16
CA VAL A 149 11.19 -0.33 -3.17
C VAL A 149 11.75 -0.55 -4.59
N ALA A 150 11.29 -1.59 -5.29
CA ALA A 150 11.67 -1.83 -6.68
C ALA A 150 11.22 -0.69 -7.59
N ALA A 151 9.97 -0.23 -7.45
CA ALA A 151 9.46 0.94 -8.18
C ALA A 151 10.34 2.18 -7.93
N ARG A 152 10.71 2.44 -6.68
CA ARG A 152 11.63 3.54 -6.32
C ARG A 152 12.97 3.42 -7.03
N SER A 153 13.56 2.23 -7.13
CA SER A 153 14.84 2.02 -7.81
C SER A 153 14.77 2.27 -9.31
N LEU A 154 13.58 2.18 -9.90
CA LEU A 154 13.29 2.52 -11.31
C LEU A 154 12.86 3.99 -11.51
N GLY A 155 12.86 4.80 -10.43
CA GLY A 155 12.41 6.19 -10.50
C GLY A 155 10.89 6.37 -10.48
N LEU A 156 10.14 5.30 -10.18
CA LEU A 156 8.69 5.34 -10.06
C LEU A 156 8.25 5.65 -8.63
N GLY A 157 7.26 6.51 -8.51
CA GLY A 157 6.57 6.83 -7.26
C GLY A 157 5.42 5.88 -7.01
N THR A 158 5.18 5.58 -5.73
CA THR A 158 4.08 4.73 -5.27
C THR A 158 3.42 5.30 -4.02
N ALA A 159 2.16 4.93 -3.75
CA ALA A 159 1.48 5.23 -2.50
C ALA A 159 0.59 4.05 -2.08
N LEU A 160 1.04 3.25 -1.11
CA LEU A 160 0.20 2.20 -0.54
C LEU A 160 -1.02 2.82 0.14
N THR A 161 -2.21 2.36 -0.21
CA THR A 161 -3.48 2.75 0.42
C THR A 161 -4.42 1.56 0.56
N THR A 162 -5.28 1.62 1.57
CA THR A 162 -6.30 0.59 1.83
C THR A 162 -7.72 1.15 1.83
N VAL A 163 -7.88 2.45 1.60
CA VAL A 163 -9.19 3.14 1.70
C VAL A 163 -10.22 2.57 0.72
N ILE A 164 -9.78 2.10 -0.45
CA ILE A 164 -10.63 1.44 -1.46
C ILE A 164 -11.41 0.23 -0.90
N ARG A 165 -10.96 -0.37 0.21
CA ARG A 165 -11.62 -1.51 0.86
C ARG A 165 -13.04 -1.20 1.32
N ILE A 166 -13.40 0.07 1.48
CA ILE A 166 -14.77 0.50 1.82
C ILE A 166 -15.76 0.03 0.73
N HIS A 167 -15.29 -0.09 -0.52
CA HIS A 167 -16.05 -0.59 -1.67
C HIS A 167 -15.46 -1.88 -2.25
N ALA A 168 -14.90 -2.74 -1.37
CA ALA A 168 -14.19 -3.94 -1.82
C ALA A 168 -15.05 -4.87 -2.69
N THR A 169 -16.33 -5.06 -2.35
CA THR A 169 -17.24 -5.94 -3.08
C THR A 169 -17.41 -5.47 -4.53
N GLU A 170 -17.71 -4.20 -4.71
CA GLU A 170 -17.94 -3.60 -6.02
C GLU A 170 -16.66 -3.59 -6.86
N VAL A 171 -15.54 -3.25 -6.23
CA VAL A 171 -14.22 -3.23 -6.88
C VAL A 171 -13.79 -4.61 -7.33
N LEU A 172 -13.92 -5.63 -6.48
CA LEU A 172 -13.56 -7.01 -6.82
C LEU A 172 -14.45 -7.55 -7.95
N ALA A 173 -15.74 -7.25 -7.91
CA ALA A 173 -16.68 -7.63 -8.96
C ALA A 173 -16.34 -6.95 -10.31
N ALA A 174 -16.07 -5.65 -10.31
CA ALA A 174 -15.69 -4.90 -11.51
C ALA A 174 -14.39 -5.43 -12.14
N LEU A 175 -13.46 -5.89 -11.31
CA LEU A 175 -12.20 -6.52 -11.75
C LEU A 175 -12.34 -7.99 -12.17
N GLY A 176 -13.54 -8.58 -12.06
CA GLY A 176 -13.79 -9.99 -12.38
C GLY A 176 -13.09 -10.96 -11.42
N VAL A 177 -12.78 -10.54 -10.19
CA VAL A 177 -12.17 -11.41 -9.19
C VAL A 177 -13.20 -12.47 -8.74
N PRO A 178 -12.85 -13.77 -8.75
CA PRO A 178 -13.82 -14.82 -8.48
C PRO A 178 -14.35 -14.77 -7.04
N ALA A 179 -15.67 -14.98 -6.89
CA ALA A 179 -16.33 -15.20 -5.62
C ALA A 179 -16.52 -16.70 -5.35
N ASN A 180 -16.91 -17.03 -4.13
CA ASN A 180 -17.35 -18.38 -3.74
C ASN A 180 -18.73 -18.68 -4.35
N ALA A 181 -19.16 -19.94 -4.32
CA ALA A 181 -20.45 -20.36 -4.91
C ALA A 181 -21.67 -19.70 -4.23
N ASP A 182 -21.54 -19.26 -2.99
CA ASP A 182 -22.57 -18.54 -2.22
C ASP A 182 -22.52 -17.01 -2.44
N GLY A 183 -21.65 -16.53 -3.35
CA GLY A 183 -21.46 -15.11 -3.63
C GLY A 183 -20.56 -14.37 -2.63
N SER A 184 -20.09 -15.01 -1.58
CA SER A 184 -19.14 -14.40 -0.66
C SER A 184 -17.77 -14.17 -1.32
N PRO A 185 -17.01 -13.13 -0.93
CA PRO A 185 -15.72 -12.85 -1.54
C PRO A 185 -14.72 -13.97 -1.22
N ARG A 186 -14.02 -14.44 -2.27
CA ARG A 186 -12.92 -15.40 -2.15
C ARG A 186 -11.58 -14.73 -1.84
N TYR A 187 -11.46 -13.46 -2.20
CA TYR A 187 -10.29 -12.63 -1.98
C TYR A 187 -10.67 -11.33 -1.31
N GLU A 188 -9.73 -10.75 -0.60
CA GLU A 188 -9.83 -9.38 -0.10
C GLU A 188 -8.69 -8.52 -0.66
N ILE A 189 -8.91 -7.22 -0.70
CA ILE A 189 -7.90 -6.25 -1.12
C ILE A 189 -6.96 -6.00 0.06
N ALA A 190 -5.71 -6.43 -0.04
CA ALA A 190 -4.69 -6.10 0.95
C ALA A 190 -4.22 -4.65 0.80
N ALA A 191 -3.98 -4.21 -0.45
CA ALA A 191 -3.57 -2.84 -0.76
C ALA A 191 -3.92 -2.47 -2.20
N LEU A 192 -4.08 -1.17 -2.43
CA LEU A 192 -4.04 -0.54 -3.74
C LEU A 192 -2.78 0.34 -3.80
N VAL A 193 -2.03 0.22 -4.90
CA VAL A 193 -0.79 0.97 -5.12
C VAL A 193 -0.86 1.67 -6.48
N PRO A 194 -1.10 3.00 -6.52
CA PRO A 194 -0.90 3.79 -7.72
C PRO A 194 0.59 3.88 -8.04
N VAL A 195 0.93 3.84 -9.32
CA VAL A 195 2.31 3.83 -9.83
C VAL A 195 2.46 4.81 -10.98
N GLY A 196 3.49 5.64 -10.94
CA GLY A 196 3.78 6.59 -12.01
C GLY A 196 5.06 7.38 -11.72
N TYR A 197 5.51 8.17 -12.68
CA TYR A 197 6.63 9.08 -12.46
C TYR A 197 6.17 10.25 -11.56
N PRO A 198 6.92 10.56 -10.48
CA PRO A 198 6.50 11.55 -9.51
C PRO A 198 6.58 12.98 -10.07
N VAL A 199 5.64 13.83 -9.68
CA VAL A 199 5.81 15.28 -9.75
C VAL A 199 6.66 15.68 -8.54
N GLY A 200 7.89 16.18 -8.80
CA GLY A 200 8.83 16.54 -7.75
C GLY A 200 9.93 15.49 -7.53
N HIS A 201 10.54 15.52 -6.37
CA HIS A 201 11.73 14.74 -6.07
C HIS A 201 11.49 13.72 -4.95
N PHE A 202 12.23 12.61 -5.02
CA PHE A 202 12.36 11.69 -3.90
C PHE A 202 13.20 12.32 -2.79
N GLY A 203 12.89 11.99 -1.56
CA GLY A 203 13.65 12.42 -0.41
C GLY A 203 13.37 11.52 0.78
N VAL A 204 14.25 11.57 1.76
CA VAL A 204 14.09 10.82 3.01
C VAL A 204 12.83 11.29 3.72
N ALA A 205 11.92 10.37 4.03
CA ALA A 205 10.72 10.67 4.79
C ALA A 205 11.09 10.95 6.25
N PRO A 206 10.55 12.02 6.88
CA PRO A 206 10.76 12.26 8.29
C PRO A 206 10.21 11.09 9.11
N ARG A 207 11.04 10.56 10.00
CA ARG A 207 10.70 9.45 10.90
C ARG A 207 11.28 9.73 12.29
N LYS A 208 10.66 9.17 13.31
CA LYS A 208 11.26 9.13 14.64
C LYS A 208 12.58 8.37 14.57
N PRO A 209 13.62 8.79 15.30
CA PRO A 209 14.86 8.02 15.40
C PRO A 209 14.57 6.58 15.85
N ALA A 210 15.25 5.60 15.26
CA ALA A 210 15.08 4.20 15.64
C ALA A 210 15.33 3.97 17.14
N THR A 211 16.31 4.67 17.71
CA THR A 211 16.61 4.62 19.16
C THR A 211 15.42 4.98 20.05
N ALA A 212 14.52 5.87 19.58
CA ALA A 212 13.34 6.26 20.34
C ALA A 212 12.34 5.10 20.54
N VAL A 213 12.33 4.14 19.62
CA VAL A 213 11.38 3.02 19.59
C VAL A 213 12.04 1.65 19.81
N THR A 214 13.37 1.61 19.99
CA THR A 214 14.11 0.37 20.24
C THR A 214 14.27 0.11 21.74
N HIS A 215 14.05 -1.12 22.12
CA HIS A 215 14.25 -1.63 23.48
C HIS A 215 15.18 -2.85 23.39
N TRP A 216 16.13 -2.96 24.32
CA TRP A 216 17.13 -4.03 24.31
C TRP A 216 16.83 -5.04 25.40
N ASN A 217 16.70 -6.32 25.01
CA ASN A 217 16.39 -7.47 25.84
C ASN A 217 15.02 -7.40 26.56
N THR A 218 14.68 -6.27 27.22
CA THR A 218 13.41 -6.07 27.92
C THR A 218 12.78 -4.72 27.54
N TRP A 219 11.47 -4.61 27.71
CA TRP A 219 10.73 -3.38 27.46
C TRP A 219 11.27 -2.22 28.31
N LYS A 220 11.36 -1.02 27.74
CA LYS A 220 11.92 0.21 28.32
C LYS A 220 13.45 0.20 28.55
N ASN A 221 14.17 -0.87 28.32
CA ASN A 221 15.62 -0.88 28.37
C ASN A 221 16.18 -0.21 27.10
N LYS A 222 16.66 1.02 27.23
CA LYS A 222 17.26 1.83 26.17
C LYS A 222 18.77 1.78 26.27
N ARG A 223 19.47 1.80 25.11
CA ARG A 223 20.91 2.04 25.06
C ARG A 223 21.14 3.52 24.80
N SER A 224 22.06 4.09 25.53
CA SER A 224 22.57 5.46 25.31
C SER A 224 23.35 5.56 24.00
#